data_d0bff7cac2a12aeefb06654db294378a
#
_entry.id   d0bff7cac2a12aeefb06654db294378a
#
_cell.length_a   1.000
_cell.length_b   1.000
_cell.length_c   1.000
_cell.angle_alpha   90.00
_cell.angle_beta   90.00
_cell.angle_gamma   90.00
#
_symmetry.space_group_name_H-M   'P 1'
#
loop_
_entity.id
_entity.type
_entity.pdbx_description
1 polymer ?
#
loop_
_entity_poly.entity_id
_entity_poly.type
_entity_poly.pdbx_seq_one_letter_code
_entity_poly.pdbx_strand_id
1 'polypeptide(L)'
;MAKIKYKAPKGYGDAMAYLRVANAQAAIDFYATAFGAKERYRLMMGDRVGHAELDFGNTCVMLSEEFPDMGIVGPKALGGTTVTMCLGVADADAVVARAVAVGATLKRPVQDEFYGYRTGQVEDPYGHVWMIQTQLEDVSPKKMQKRLDAMMAQPSAPASTQPAAQKSGKASAKSPRRRSKK
;
A
#
# COMPACT_ATOMS: atom_id res chain seq x y z
N MET A 1 -13.26 7.81 40.60
CA MET A 1 -12.29 8.10 39.51
C MET A 1 -12.93 9.07 38.55
N ALA A 2 -12.27 10.23 38.27
CA ALA A 2 -12.77 11.19 37.29
C ALA A 2 -12.77 10.55 35.89
N LYS A 3 -13.91 10.61 35.17
CA LYS A 3 -13.99 10.13 33.78
C LYS A 3 -13.12 11.08 32.94
N ILE A 4 -11.99 10.57 32.43
CA ILE A 4 -11.19 11.29 31.43
C ILE A 4 -12.05 11.37 30.17
N LYS A 5 -12.50 12.55 29.81
CA LYS A 5 -13.12 12.80 28.50
C LYS A 5 -12.00 12.86 27.48
N TYR A 6 -11.73 11.74 26.82
CA TYR A 6 -10.81 11.73 25.68
C TYR A 6 -11.38 12.59 24.55
N LYS A 7 -10.53 13.41 23.96
CA LYS A 7 -10.77 14.13 22.72
C LYS A 7 -9.48 14.05 21.90
N ALA A 8 -9.56 13.48 20.72
CA ALA A 8 -8.42 13.45 19.82
C ALA A 8 -7.91 14.88 19.57
N PRO A 9 -6.60 15.11 19.56
CA PRO A 9 -6.02 16.39 19.13
C PRO A 9 -6.46 16.74 17.71
N LYS A 10 -6.40 18.03 17.34
CA LYS A 10 -6.78 18.45 15.98
C LYS A 10 -5.92 17.74 14.93
N GLY A 11 -6.56 17.13 13.95
CA GLY A 11 -5.90 16.37 12.88
C GLY A 11 -5.50 14.95 13.24
N TYR A 12 -5.95 14.43 14.41
CA TYR A 12 -5.79 13.02 14.79
C TYR A 12 -7.16 12.35 14.84
N GLY A 13 -7.24 11.12 14.34
CA GLY A 13 -8.39 10.25 14.58
C GLY A 13 -8.27 9.52 15.92
N ASP A 14 -9.37 8.94 16.39
CA ASP A 14 -9.36 8.10 17.60
C ASP A 14 -8.57 6.79 17.38
N ALA A 15 -8.50 6.32 16.13
CA ALA A 15 -7.64 5.22 15.69
C ALA A 15 -6.84 5.66 14.46
N MET A 16 -5.55 5.38 14.46
CA MET A 16 -4.64 5.76 13.38
C MET A 16 -3.71 4.58 13.07
N ALA A 17 -3.28 4.51 11.81
CA ALA A 17 -2.29 3.53 11.41
C ALA A 17 -0.88 3.96 11.85
N TYR A 18 -0.08 2.98 12.28
CA TYR A 18 1.35 3.12 12.52
C TYR A 18 2.12 2.13 11.64
N LEU A 19 2.78 2.62 10.60
CA LEU A 19 3.49 1.80 9.62
C LEU A 19 4.93 1.53 10.06
N ARG A 20 5.46 0.35 9.67
CA ARG A 20 6.88 0.01 9.83
C ARG A 20 7.49 -0.15 8.45
N VAL A 21 8.56 0.56 8.18
CA VAL A 21 9.19 0.62 6.86
C VAL A 21 10.70 0.44 6.95
N ALA A 22 11.32 -0.22 5.98
CA ALA A 22 12.76 -0.47 5.99
C ALA A 22 13.62 0.80 5.82
N ASN A 23 13.05 1.87 5.24
CA ASN A 23 13.72 3.16 5.05
C ASN A 23 12.65 4.26 5.16
N ALA A 24 12.58 4.89 6.32
CA ALA A 24 11.51 5.85 6.60
C ALA A 24 11.68 7.17 5.82
N GLN A 25 12.90 7.62 5.55
CA GLN A 25 13.11 8.80 4.70
C GLN A 25 12.53 8.56 3.30
N ALA A 26 12.91 7.47 2.66
CA ALA A 26 12.41 7.13 1.33
C ALA A 26 10.88 6.86 1.33
N ALA A 27 10.33 6.34 2.44
CA ALA A 27 8.89 6.13 2.59
C ALA A 27 8.13 7.47 2.67
N ILE A 28 8.63 8.44 3.41
CA ILE A 28 8.05 9.79 3.50
C ILE A 28 8.03 10.43 2.11
N ASP A 29 9.14 10.36 1.37
CA ASP A 29 9.25 10.92 0.02
C ASP A 29 8.30 10.21 -0.97
N PHE A 30 8.18 8.88 -0.85
CA PHE A 30 7.23 8.09 -1.62
C PHE A 30 5.78 8.53 -1.33
N TYR A 31 5.36 8.57 -0.07
CA TYR A 31 3.99 8.94 0.29
C TYR A 31 3.66 10.38 -0.06
N ALA A 32 4.62 11.30 0.04
CA ALA A 32 4.46 12.68 -0.42
C ALA A 32 4.21 12.72 -1.94
N THR A 33 5.02 12.02 -2.72
CA THR A 33 4.94 12.03 -4.17
C THR A 33 3.74 11.23 -4.69
N ALA A 34 3.53 10.01 -4.19
CA ALA A 34 2.46 9.12 -4.65
C ALA A 34 1.08 9.60 -4.22
N PHE A 35 0.92 9.97 -2.96
CA PHE A 35 -0.37 10.20 -2.32
C PHE A 35 -0.62 11.64 -1.90
N GLY A 36 0.38 12.52 -2.02
CA GLY A 36 0.28 13.92 -1.60
C GLY A 36 0.30 14.09 -0.08
N ALA A 37 0.85 13.12 0.65
CA ALA A 37 1.04 13.21 2.09
C ALA A 37 1.97 14.37 2.46
N LYS A 38 1.72 14.98 3.62
CA LYS A 38 2.58 16.08 4.12
C LYS A 38 3.15 15.68 5.46
N GLU A 39 4.47 15.71 5.56
CA GLU A 39 5.13 15.49 6.84
C GLU A 39 4.77 16.60 7.84
N ARG A 40 4.35 16.21 9.04
CA ARG A 40 4.14 17.12 10.18
C ARG A 40 5.45 17.35 10.90
N TYR A 41 6.06 16.26 11.33
CA TYR A 41 7.36 16.23 11.99
C TYR A 41 7.91 14.82 12.00
N ARG A 42 9.19 14.69 12.35
CA ARG A 42 9.86 13.42 12.65
C ARG A 42 10.75 13.54 13.87
N LEU A 43 10.98 12.43 14.53
CA LEU A 43 11.93 12.27 15.62
C LEU A 43 13.01 11.27 15.18
N MET A 44 14.25 11.68 15.34
CA MET A 44 15.38 10.84 14.96
C MET A 44 15.85 9.99 16.14
N MET A 45 16.25 8.75 15.87
CA MET A 45 16.91 7.83 16.77
C MET A 45 18.28 7.48 16.17
N GLY A 46 19.29 8.26 16.50
CA GLY A 46 20.55 8.28 15.79
C GLY A 46 20.36 8.81 14.35
N ASP A 47 20.79 8.03 13.37
CA ASP A 47 20.66 8.29 11.94
C ASP A 47 19.35 7.77 11.33
N ARG A 48 18.49 7.13 12.14
CA ARG A 48 17.23 6.50 11.71
C ARG A 48 16.03 7.28 12.20
N VAL A 49 14.94 7.20 11.44
CA VAL A 49 13.65 7.80 11.86
C VAL A 49 12.98 6.87 12.87
N GLY A 50 13.00 7.28 14.13
CA GLY A 50 12.32 6.57 15.22
C GLY A 50 10.82 6.78 15.22
N HIS A 51 10.35 7.93 14.70
CA HIS A 51 8.93 8.27 14.58
C HIS A 51 8.75 9.37 13.55
N ALA A 52 7.70 9.28 12.74
CA ALA A 52 7.25 10.38 11.89
C ALA A 52 5.72 10.38 11.79
N GLU A 53 5.16 11.55 11.53
CA GLU A 53 3.74 11.76 11.32
C GLU A 53 3.49 12.43 9.98
N LEU A 54 2.57 11.85 9.22
CA LEU A 54 2.18 12.33 7.90
C LEU A 54 0.69 12.65 7.85
N ASP A 55 0.36 13.82 7.32
CA ASP A 55 -1.02 14.18 6.99
C ASP A 55 -1.45 13.55 5.67
N PHE A 56 -2.55 12.80 5.71
CA PHE A 56 -3.27 12.29 4.55
C PHE A 56 -4.65 12.96 4.49
N GLY A 57 -4.67 14.24 4.12
CA GLY A 57 -5.90 15.02 4.10
C GLY A 57 -6.41 15.32 5.53
N ASN A 58 -7.45 14.61 5.98
CA ASN A 58 -8.07 14.82 7.29
C ASN A 58 -7.62 13.81 8.35
N THR A 59 -6.68 12.93 8.05
CA THR A 59 -6.16 11.93 8.99
C THR A 59 -4.63 11.96 9.05
N CYS A 60 -4.09 11.43 10.15
CA CYS A 60 -2.67 11.23 10.35
C CYS A 60 -2.33 9.75 10.18
N VAL A 61 -1.25 9.46 9.50
CA VAL A 61 -0.59 8.15 9.48
C VAL A 61 0.79 8.30 10.10
N MET A 62 1.10 7.47 11.06
CA MET A 62 2.40 7.45 11.72
C MET A 62 3.30 6.41 11.05
N LEU A 63 4.61 6.61 11.10
CA LEU A 63 5.56 5.60 10.68
C LEU A 63 6.87 5.66 11.47
N SER A 64 7.60 4.56 11.45
CA SER A 64 9.00 4.50 11.88
C SER A 64 9.77 3.54 10.99
N GLU A 65 11.09 3.59 11.11
CA GLU A 65 11.90 2.49 10.60
C GLU A 65 11.65 1.19 11.35
N GLU A 66 12.04 0.08 10.69
CA GLU A 66 12.14 -1.23 11.33
C GLU A 66 13.28 -1.21 12.35
N PHE A 67 13.06 -1.85 13.49
CA PHE A 67 14.09 -2.12 14.50
C PHE A 67 14.01 -3.61 14.86
N PRO A 68 14.58 -4.51 14.05
CA PRO A 68 14.45 -5.96 14.23
C PRO A 68 14.87 -6.44 15.60
N ASP A 69 15.93 -5.86 16.18
CA ASP A 69 16.43 -6.19 17.52
C ASP A 69 15.40 -5.88 18.63
N MET A 70 14.41 -5.03 18.33
CA MET A 70 13.28 -4.69 19.20
C MET A 70 11.99 -5.40 18.81
N GLY A 71 12.04 -6.31 17.83
CA GLY A 71 10.85 -6.96 17.29
C GLY A 71 9.97 -6.06 16.44
N ILE A 72 10.47 -4.89 16.05
CA ILE A 72 9.74 -3.91 15.23
C ILE A 72 10.10 -4.15 13.77
N VAL A 73 9.21 -4.83 13.03
CA VAL A 73 9.42 -5.22 11.64
C VAL A 73 8.23 -4.84 10.76
N GLY A 74 8.49 -4.63 9.48
CA GLY A 74 7.49 -4.29 8.48
C GLY A 74 6.96 -5.51 7.71
N PRO A 75 6.02 -5.27 6.77
CA PRO A 75 5.37 -6.34 6.02
C PRO A 75 6.32 -7.25 5.25
N LYS A 76 7.38 -6.70 4.67
CA LYS A 76 8.34 -7.51 3.88
C LYS A 76 9.08 -8.54 4.73
N ALA A 77 9.45 -8.17 5.95
CA ALA A 77 10.10 -9.09 6.88
C ALA A 77 9.15 -10.20 7.37
N LEU A 78 7.84 -9.92 7.40
CA LEU A 78 6.80 -10.88 7.78
C LEU A 78 6.24 -11.67 6.60
N GLY A 79 6.67 -11.38 5.37
CA GLY A 79 6.16 -12.03 4.16
C GLY A 79 4.79 -11.52 3.68
N GLY A 80 4.30 -10.40 4.23
CA GLY A 80 3.03 -9.78 3.82
C GLY A 80 2.34 -8.97 4.91
N THR A 81 1.14 -8.46 4.58
CA THR A 81 0.27 -7.72 5.51
C THR A 81 -1.16 -8.22 5.42
N THR A 82 -1.88 -8.20 6.54
CA THR A 82 -3.33 -8.48 6.60
C THR A 82 -4.16 -7.21 6.60
N VAL A 83 -3.51 -6.03 6.66
CA VAL A 83 -4.17 -4.73 6.68
C VAL A 83 -4.09 -4.08 5.31
N THR A 84 -5.21 -3.60 4.81
CA THR A 84 -5.28 -2.72 3.64
C THR A 84 -5.61 -1.31 4.09
N MET A 85 -4.76 -0.36 3.75
CA MET A 85 -5.00 1.06 3.96
C MET A 85 -5.98 1.57 2.88
N CYS A 86 -7.06 2.24 3.28
CA CYS A 86 -8.02 2.82 2.34
C CYS A 86 -7.77 4.33 2.23
N LEU A 87 -7.48 4.81 1.02
CA LEU A 87 -7.24 6.21 0.75
C LEU A 87 -8.32 6.75 -0.21
N GLY A 88 -9.15 7.66 0.29
CA GLY A 88 -10.13 8.40 -0.51
C GLY A 88 -9.47 9.56 -1.25
N VAL A 89 -9.68 9.62 -2.58
CA VAL A 89 -9.09 10.64 -3.45
C VAL A 89 -10.11 11.13 -4.49
N ALA A 90 -9.85 12.27 -5.09
CA ALA A 90 -10.71 12.81 -6.16
C ALA A 90 -10.61 12.01 -7.47
N ASP A 91 -9.45 11.39 -7.75
CA ASP A 91 -9.20 10.63 -8.98
C ASP A 91 -8.30 9.41 -8.66
N ALA A 92 -8.93 8.23 -8.55
CA ALA A 92 -8.22 6.99 -8.24
C ALA A 92 -7.27 6.55 -9.35
N ASP A 93 -7.63 6.77 -10.64
CA ASP A 93 -6.79 6.41 -11.78
C ASP A 93 -5.47 7.19 -11.75
N ALA A 94 -5.56 8.51 -11.59
CA ALA A 94 -4.39 9.38 -11.54
C ALA A 94 -3.48 9.04 -10.35
N VAL A 95 -4.05 8.75 -9.17
CA VAL A 95 -3.26 8.44 -7.97
C VAL A 95 -2.61 7.07 -8.09
N VAL A 96 -3.31 6.04 -8.58
CA VAL A 96 -2.73 4.71 -8.82
C VAL A 96 -1.61 4.79 -9.85
N ALA A 97 -1.82 5.48 -10.98
CA ALA A 97 -0.79 5.66 -12.00
C ALA A 97 0.46 6.35 -11.44
N ARG A 98 0.28 7.41 -10.65
CA ARG A 98 1.38 8.13 -9.99
C ARG A 98 2.12 7.26 -9.00
N ALA A 99 1.41 6.49 -8.16
CA ALA A 99 2.03 5.57 -7.20
C ALA A 99 2.90 4.50 -7.91
N VAL A 100 2.39 3.92 -8.99
CA VAL A 100 3.13 2.95 -9.81
C VAL A 100 4.37 3.59 -10.45
N ALA A 101 4.24 4.81 -10.97
CA ALA A 101 5.36 5.53 -11.59
C ALA A 101 6.52 5.80 -10.61
N VAL A 102 6.24 5.87 -9.30
CA VAL A 102 7.26 6.09 -8.26
C VAL A 102 7.60 4.83 -7.45
N GLY A 103 7.22 3.64 -7.94
CA GLY A 103 7.72 2.37 -7.42
C GLY A 103 6.72 1.47 -6.72
N ALA A 104 5.43 1.80 -6.66
CA ALA A 104 4.42 0.87 -6.19
C ALA A 104 4.15 -0.25 -7.20
N THR A 105 3.79 -1.42 -6.70
CA THR A 105 3.34 -2.55 -7.53
C THR A 105 1.83 -2.54 -7.64
N LEU A 106 1.30 -2.55 -8.87
CA LEU A 106 -0.14 -2.67 -9.10
C LEU A 106 -0.61 -4.07 -8.69
N LYS A 107 -1.52 -4.16 -7.72
CA LYS A 107 -2.12 -5.42 -7.24
C LYS A 107 -3.47 -5.68 -7.88
N ARG A 108 -4.27 -4.64 -8.09
CA ARG A 108 -5.56 -4.71 -8.75
C ARG A 108 -5.78 -3.45 -9.61
N PRO A 109 -6.10 -3.62 -10.90
CA PRO A 109 -6.43 -2.50 -11.78
C PRO A 109 -7.58 -1.65 -11.23
N VAL A 110 -7.61 -0.37 -11.62
CA VAL A 110 -8.70 0.54 -11.25
C VAL A 110 -9.96 0.14 -12.01
N GLN A 111 -11.06 -0.05 -11.29
CA GLN A 111 -12.37 -0.41 -11.85
C GLN A 111 -13.51 0.15 -11.01
N ASP A 112 -14.70 0.22 -11.61
CA ASP A 112 -15.92 0.58 -10.91
C ASP A 112 -16.46 -0.61 -10.12
N GLU A 113 -16.84 -0.37 -8.88
CA GLU A 113 -17.29 -1.37 -7.94
C GLU A 113 -18.81 -1.27 -7.70
N PHE A 114 -19.44 -2.40 -7.44
CA PHE A 114 -20.88 -2.47 -7.19
C PHE A 114 -21.37 -1.58 -6.05
N TYR A 115 -20.49 -1.26 -5.12
CA TYR A 115 -20.78 -0.43 -3.95
C TYR A 115 -20.63 1.08 -4.20
N GLY A 116 -20.43 1.51 -5.46
CA GLY A 116 -20.47 2.92 -5.86
C GLY A 116 -19.13 3.64 -5.79
N TYR A 117 -18.03 2.92 -5.78
CA TYR A 117 -16.68 3.47 -5.83
C TYR A 117 -15.93 2.99 -7.06
N ARG A 118 -15.00 3.80 -7.52
CA ARG A 118 -13.94 3.42 -8.44
C ARG A 118 -12.68 3.15 -7.65
N THR A 119 -12.16 1.92 -7.69
CA THR A 119 -11.05 1.51 -6.82
C THR A 119 -9.96 0.76 -7.57
N GLY A 120 -8.71 0.96 -7.11
CA GLY A 120 -7.57 0.14 -7.49
C GLY A 120 -6.74 -0.21 -6.25
N GLN A 121 -5.87 -1.22 -6.34
CA GLN A 121 -4.95 -1.55 -5.26
C GLN A 121 -3.51 -1.50 -5.72
N VAL A 122 -2.66 -0.94 -4.87
CA VAL A 122 -1.21 -0.95 -5.03
C VAL A 122 -0.55 -1.47 -3.77
N GLU A 123 0.60 -2.09 -3.91
CA GLU A 123 1.52 -2.40 -2.83
C GLU A 123 2.68 -1.40 -2.91
N ASP A 124 2.94 -0.69 -1.81
CA ASP A 124 4.03 0.25 -1.76
C ASP A 124 5.41 -0.46 -1.71
N PRO A 125 6.53 0.27 -1.89
CA PRO A 125 7.87 -0.31 -1.86
C PRO A 125 8.24 -0.99 -0.53
N TYR A 126 7.45 -0.80 0.53
CA TYR A 126 7.67 -1.34 1.88
C TYR A 126 6.76 -2.52 2.22
N GLY A 127 5.83 -2.88 1.31
CA GLY A 127 4.94 -4.02 1.43
C GLY A 127 3.58 -3.71 2.05
N HIS A 128 3.26 -2.43 2.33
CA HIS A 128 1.91 -2.06 2.74
C HIS A 128 0.98 -2.00 1.54
N VAL A 129 -0.24 -2.51 1.71
CA VAL A 129 -1.26 -2.52 0.66
C VAL A 129 -2.19 -1.33 0.82
N TRP A 130 -2.41 -0.61 -0.27
CA TRP A 130 -3.27 0.57 -0.35
C TRP A 130 -4.39 0.34 -1.34
N MET A 131 -5.63 0.49 -0.89
CA MET A 131 -6.80 0.62 -1.74
C MET A 131 -7.07 2.11 -1.98
N ILE A 132 -6.88 2.54 -3.21
CA ILE A 132 -7.13 3.92 -3.63
C ILE A 132 -8.54 3.98 -4.19
N GLN A 133 -9.36 4.92 -3.71
CA GLN A 133 -10.77 4.93 -4.05
C GLN A 133 -11.33 6.34 -4.28
N THR A 134 -12.20 6.45 -5.28
CA THR A 134 -13.01 7.64 -5.56
C THR A 134 -14.48 7.26 -5.45
N GLN A 135 -15.26 8.01 -4.68
CA GLN A 135 -16.71 7.79 -4.62
C GLN A 135 -17.38 8.32 -5.89
N LEU A 136 -18.11 7.44 -6.59
CA LEU A 136 -18.87 7.78 -7.80
C LEU A 136 -20.35 7.96 -7.49
N GLU A 137 -20.89 7.16 -6.55
CA GLU A 137 -22.30 7.14 -6.21
C GLU A 137 -22.47 6.93 -4.70
N ASP A 138 -23.42 7.60 -4.09
CA ASP A 138 -23.87 7.27 -2.73
C ASP A 138 -24.90 6.14 -2.81
N VAL A 139 -24.47 4.94 -2.39
CA VAL A 139 -25.27 3.71 -2.49
C VAL A 139 -25.68 3.25 -1.10
N SER A 140 -26.99 3.15 -0.86
CA SER A 140 -27.47 2.62 0.43
C SER A 140 -27.05 1.16 0.64
N PRO A 141 -26.86 0.71 1.90
CA PRO A 141 -26.49 -0.69 2.19
C PRO A 141 -27.43 -1.72 1.56
N LYS A 142 -28.73 -1.45 1.56
CA LYS A 142 -29.73 -2.32 0.90
C LYS A 142 -29.53 -2.43 -0.61
N LYS A 143 -29.15 -1.32 -1.27
CA LYS A 143 -28.87 -1.31 -2.71
C LYS A 143 -27.54 -2.02 -3.02
N MET A 144 -26.51 -1.85 -2.15
CA MET A 144 -25.27 -2.58 -2.25
C MET A 144 -25.50 -4.09 -2.18
N GLN A 145 -26.26 -4.56 -1.18
CA GLN A 145 -26.56 -5.99 -1.04
C GLN A 145 -27.27 -6.54 -2.28
N LYS A 146 -28.30 -5.84 -2.78
CA LYS A 146 -29.01 -6.25 -4.01
C LYS A 146 -28.07 -6.36 -5.22
N ARG A 147 -27.13 -5.42 -5.36
CA ARG A 147 -26.14 -5.44 -6.45
C ARG A 147 -25.17 -6.62 -6.30
N LEU A 148 -24.72 -6.88 -5.07
CA LEU A 148 -23.86 -8.02 -4.76
C LEU A 148 -24.55 -9.35 -5.07
N ASP A 149 -25.81 -9.52 -4.63
CA ASP A 149 -26.61 -10.73 -4.89
C ASP A 149 -26.77 -10.98 -6.38
N ALA A 150 -27.06 -9.92 -7.15
CA ALA A 150 -27.20 -10.00 -8.62
C ALA A 150 -25.86 -10.40 -9.29
N MET A 151 -24.74 -9.88 -8.81
CA MET A 151 -23.40 -10.22 -9.31
C MET A 151 -23.05 -11.68 -9.01
N MET A 152 -23.36 -12.16 -7.79
CA MET A 152 -23.11 -13.54 -7.38
C MET A 152 -24.01 -14.57 -8.09
N ALA A 153 -25.20 -14.13 -8.55
CA ALA A 153 -26.12 -14.99 -9.31
C ALA A 153 -25.72 -15.16 -10.79
N GLN A 154 -24.77 -14.34 -11.29
CA GLN A 154 -24.23 -14.52 -12.63
C GLN A 154 -23.20 -15.65 -12.64
N PRO A 155 -23.24 -16.61 -13.59
CA PRO A 155 -22.18 -17.62 -13.71
C PRO A 155 -20.84 -16.90 -13.91
N SER A 156 -19.85 -17.24 -13.08
CA SER A 156 -18.51 -16.68 -13.21
C SER A 156 -17.96 -16.97 -14.60
N ALA A 157 -17.63 -15.93 -15.36
CA ALA A 157 -16.87 -16.09 -16.58
C ALA A 157 -15.55 -16.81 -16.22
N PRO A 158 -15.08 -17.77 -17.06
CA PRO A 158 -13.84 -18.48 -16.79
C PRO A 158 -12.70 -17.47 -16.62
N ALA A 159 -11.95 -17.59 -15.52
CA ALA A 159 -10.80 -16.74 -15.21
C ALA A 159 -9.88 -16.69 -16.44
N SER A 160 -9.68 -15.51 -16.99
CA SER A 160 -8.70 -15.30 -18.05
C SER A 160 -7.33 -15.69 -17.50
N THR A 161 -6.78 -16.77 -17.99
CA THR A 161 -5.45 -17.28 -17.69
C THR A 161 -4.44 -16.17 -18.01
N GLN A 162 -3.85 -15.57 -16.98
CA GLN A 162 -2.67 -14.72 -17.18
C GLN A 162 -1.56 -15.60 -17.82
N PRO A 163 -0.90 -15.13 -18.89
CA PRO A 163 0.21 -15.87 -19.44
C PRO A 163 1.32 -15.96 -18.39
N ALA A 164 1.74 -17.19 -18.10
CA ALA A 164 2.84 -17.48 -17.20
C ALA A 164 4.10 -16.71 -17.64
N ALA A 165 4.71 -15.97 -16.71
CA ALA A 165 5.98 -15.30 -16.92
C ALA A 165 7.02 -16.32 -17.42
N GLN A 166 7.52 -16.11 -18.63
CA GLN A 166 8.58 -16.92 -19.22
C GLN A 166 9.83 -16.83 -18.34
N LYS A 167 10.20 -17.97 -17.74
CA LYS A 167 11.51 -18.12 -17.11
C LYS A 167 12.57 -18.02 -18.21
N SER A 168 13.33 -16.91 -18.23
CA SER A 168 14.49 -16.79 -19.08
C SER A 168 15.54 -17.83 -18.69
N GLY A 169 15.77 -18.80 -19.59
CA GLY A 169 16.76 -19.86 -19.41
C GLY A 169 18.16 -19.26 -19.32
N LYS A 170 18.90 -19.64 -18.28
CA LYS A 170 20.33 -19.42 -18.16
C LYS A 170 21.06 -20.21 -19.25
N ALA A 171 21.63 -19.49 -20.21
CA ALA A 171 22.62 -20.05 -21.12
C ALA A 171 23.92 -20.33 -20.36
N SER A 172 24.27 -21.60 -20.29
CA SER A 172 25.54 -22.10 -19.74
C SER A 172 26.68 -21.74 -20.70
N ALA A 173 27.56 -20.82 -20.30
CA ALA A 173 28.78 -20.54 -21.01
C ALA A 173 29.85 -21.57 -20.62
N LYS A 174 30.22 -22.44 -21.57
CA LYS A 174 31.36 -23.34 -21.47
C LYS A 174 32.66 -22.54 -21.52
N SER A 175 33.47 -22.64 -20.46
CA SER A 175 34.84 -22.15 -20.39
C SER A 175 35.78 -22.99 -21.25
N PRO A 176 36.71 -22.40 -22.06
CA PRO A 176 37.69 -23.17 -22.80
C PRO A 176 38.88 -23.58 -21.92
N ARG A 177 39.18 -24.87 -21.91
CA ARG A 177 40.37 -25.47 -21.31
C ARG A 177 41.67 -24.87 -21.88
N ARG A 178 42.47 -24.26 -21.04
CA ARG A 178 43.87 -23.86 -21.36
C ARG A 178 44.74 -25.12 -21.37
N ARG A 179 45.28 -25.48 -22.57
CA ARG A 179 46.36 -26.45 -22.72
C ARG A 179 47.68 -25.81 -22.28
N SER A 180 48.34 -26.38 -21.28
CA SER A 180 49.78 -26.14 -21.02
C SER A 180 50.63 -26.95 -22.01
N LYS A 181 51.56 -26.26 -22.65
CA LYS A 181 52.74 -26.88 -23.27
C LYS A 181 53.96 -26.53 -22.46
N LYS A 182 54.71 -27.56 -22.16
CA LYS A 182 56.13 -27.63 -21.77
C LYS A 182 56.89 -26.34 -21.55
#